data_15ff1a1d358f8060fc03e31e0485ccf1
#
_entry.id   15ff1a1d358f8060fc03e31e0485ccf1
#
_cell.length_a   1.000
_cell.length_b   1.000
_cell.length_c   1.000
_cell.angle_alpha   90.00
_cell.angle_beta   90.00
_cell.angle_gamma   90.00
#
_symmetry.space_group_name_H-M   'P 1'
#
loop_
_entity.id
_entity.type
_entity.pdbx_description
1 polymer ?
#
loop_
_entity_poly.entity_id
_entity_poly.type
_entity_poly.pdbx_seq_one_letter_code
_entity_poly.pdbx_strand_id
1 'polypeptide(L)'
;KKVFLGAVMSKKYFFRGTLLLTAAGILSRILGFFYRIFLSHTVGAEGIGLYQLVLPLQSLVLSLTAAGIQAALSRLVSSMLALGERQKARGCFLTGTVISTGFSAITGFILYKCADFFAVEILKEASAAPLIRILCFSFPFAALHACVNSYCMADKKPGFPAATQLVEQLVRIGSSWLIFQILLSGNLPVTASVAAAGGLV
;
A
#
# COMPACT_ATOMS: atom_id res chain seq x y z
N LYS A 1 41.54 -8.74 11.25
CA LYS A 1 40.99 -9.63 10.19
C LYS A 1 39.49 -9.90 10.35
N LYS A 2 38.99 -10.25 11.54
CA LYS A 2 37.54 -10.53 11.77
C LYS A 2 36.64 -9.33 11.54
N VAL A 3 37.08 -8.11 11.90
CA VAL A 3 36.32 -6.85 11.69
C VAL A 3 36.22 -6.52 10.20
N PHE A 4 37.30 -6.71 9.45
CA PHE A 4 37.32 -6.48 7.99
C PHE A 4 36.45 -7.46 7.23
N LEU A 5 36.44 -8.75 7.63
CA LEU A 5 35.58 -9.78 7.04
C LEU A 5 34.08 -9.49 7.32
N GLY A 6 33.74 -9.04 8.53
CA GLY A 6 32.39 -8.62 8.89
C GLY A 6 31.89 -7.43 8.08
N ALA A 7 32.76 -6.43 7.84
CA ALA A 7 32.42 -5.25 7.02
C ALA A 7 32.18 -5.61 5.52
N VAL A 8 32.96 -6.52 4.98
CA VAL A 8 32.81 -6.98 3.59
C VAL A 8 31.56 -7.85 3.41
N MET A 9 31.28 -8.74 4.38
CA MET A 9 30.03 -9.51 4.39
C MET A 9 28.79 -8.61 4.53
N SER A 10 28.85 -7.58 5.38
CA SER A 10 27.79 -6.59 5.54
C SER A 10 27.48 -5.83 4.24
N LYS A 11 28.51 -5.42 3.50
CA LYS A 11 28.37 -4.77 2.17
C LYS A 11 27.69 -5.67 1.16
N LYS A 12 28.07 -6.96 1.09
CA LYS A 12 27.48 -7.92 0.14
C LYS A 12 26.01 -8.20 0.43
N TYR A 13 25.62 -8.32 1.70
CA TYR A 13 24.22 -8.46 2.09
C TYR A 13 23.41 -7.19 1.81
N PHE A 14 23.97 -6.02 2.06
CA PHE A 14 23.34 -4.74 1.74
C PHE A 14 23.11 -4.59 0.24
N PHE A 15 24.11 -4.86 -0.59
CA PHE A 15 24.00 -4.80 -2.05
C PHE A 15 22.94 -5.77 -2.59
N ARG A 16 22.92 -7.00 -2.09
CA ARG A 16 21.90 -7.99 -2.47
C ARG A 16 20.48 -7.53 -2.09
N GLY A 17 20.30 -6.97 -0.89
CA GLY A 17 19.03 -6.46 -0.44
C GLY A 17 18.53 -5.27 -1.28
N THR A 18 19.42 -4.34 -1.60
CA THR A 18 19.10 -3.19 -2.46
C THR A 18 18.74 -3.65 -3.88
N LEU A 19 19.54 -4.56 -4.46
CA LEU A 19 19.28 -5.10 -5.79
C LEU A 19 17.93 -5.82 -5.84
N LEU A 20 17.61 -6.60 -4.82
CA LEU A 20 16.34 -7.33 -4.73
C LEU A 20 15.13 -6.37 -4.66
N LEU A 21 15.23 -5.31 -3.84
CA LEU A 21 14.19 -4.28 -3.76
C LEU A 21 14.03 -3.53 -5.08
N THR A 22 15.14 -3.18 -5.73
CA THR A 22 15.11 -2.51 -7.03
C THR A 22 14.48 -3.41 -8.10
N ALA A 23 14.88 -4.67 -8.16
CA ALA A 23 14.32 -5.63 -9.11
C ALA A 23 12.82 -5.86 -8.88
N ALA A 24 12.41 -6.04 -7.61
CA ALA A 24 10.99 -6.15 -7.24
C ALA A 24 10.21 -4.88 -7.62
N GLY A 25 10.77 -3.69 -7.38
CA GLY A 25 10.16 -2.43 -7.75
C GLY A 25 9.99 -2.25 -9.26
N ILE A 26 10.98 -2.64 -10.06
CA ILE A 26 10.88 -2.62 -11.53
C ILE A 26 9.81 -3.60 -12.01
N LEU A 27 9.84 -4.83 -11.50
CA LEU A 27 8.88 -5.86 -11.87
C LEU A 27 7.45 -5.46 -11.50
N SER A 28 7.24 -4.88 -10.30
CA SER A 28 5.92 -4.35 -9.89
C SER A 28 5.43 -3.23 -10.80
N ARG A 29 6.32 -2.36 -11.29
CA ARG A 29 5.94 -1.30 -12.24
C ARG A 29 5.53 -1.87 -13.60
N ILE A 30 6.24 -2.88 -14.08
CA ILE A 30 5.91 -3.57 -15.33
C ILE A 30 4.53 -4.26 -15.19
N LEU A 31 4.31 -5.00 -14.10
CA LEU A 31 3.03 -5.63 -13.81
C LEU A 31 1.91 -4.59 -13.69
N GLY A 32 2.16 -3.46 -12.99
CA GLY A 32 1.21 -2.35 -12.88
C GLY A 32 0.87 -1.70 -14.22
N PHE A 33 1.82 -1.64 -15.15
CA PHE A 33 1.57 -1.16 -16.52
C PHE A 33 0.60 -2.10 -17.27
N PHE A 34 0.86 -3.40 -17.25
CA PHE A 34 -0.05 -4.39 -17.85
C PHE A 34 -1.43 -4.38 -17.17
N TYR A 35 -1.48 -4.23 -15.87
CA TYR A 35 -2.74 -4.07 -15.12
C TYR A 35 -3.55 -2.86 -15.60
N ARG A 36 -2.92 -1.72 -15.85
CA ARG A 36 -3.62 -0.53 -16.38
C ARG A 36 -4.17 -0.76 -17.78
N ILE A 37 -3.42 -1.46 -18.65
CA ILE A 37 -3.90 -1.83 -19.99
C ILE A 37 -5.14 -2.74 -19.86
N PHE A 38 -5.06 -3.77 -19.02
CA PHE A 38 -6.19 -4.65 -18.74
C PHE A 38 -7.41 -3.86 -18.26
N LEU A 39 -7.21 -2.97 -17.29
CA LEU A 39 -8.28 -2.14 -16.74
C LEU A 39 -8.90 -1.21 -17.81
N SER A 40 -8.08 -0.65 -18.71
CA SER A 40 -8.53 0.19 -19.81
C SER A 40 -9.47 -0.54 -20.76
N HIS A 41 -9.20 -1.79 -21.04
CA HIS A 41 -10.06 -2.60 -21.90
C HIS A 41 -11.33 -3.08 -21.20
N THR A 42 -11.31 -3.24 -19.89
CA THR A 42 -12.45 -3.81 -19.12
C THR A 42 -13.42 -2.75 -18.61
N VAL A 43 -12.91 -1.65 -18.08
CA VAL A 43 -13.72 -0.61 -17.41
C VAL A 43 -13.97 0.60 -18.34
N GLY A 44 -13.21 0.70 -19.41
CA GLY A 44 -13.28 1.81 -20.35
C GLY A 44 -12.54 3.07 -19.87
N ALA A 45 -12.44 4.07 -20.75
CA ALA A 45 -11.69 5.30 -20.49
C ALA A 45 -12.31 6.15 -19.37
N GLU A 46 -13.64 6.21 -19.31
CA GLU A 46 -14.39 6.97 -18.30
C GLU A 46 -14.16 6.40 -16.90
N GLY A 47 -14.28 5.08 -16.74
CA GLY A 47 -14.07 4.43 -15.44
C GLY A 47 -12.64 4.51 -14.94
N ILE A 48 -11.64 4.44 -15.83
CA ILE A 48 -10.24 4.68 -15.45
C ILE A 48 -10.02 6.15 -15.07
N GLY A 49 -10.60 7.08 -15.81
CA GLY A 49 -10.52 8.51 -15.48
C GLY A 49 -11.03 8.77 -14.06
N LEU A 50 -12.19 8.21 -13.73
CA LEU A 50 -12.79 8.32 -12.41
C LEU A 50 -11.90 7.69 -11.31
N TYR A 51 -11.35 6.51 -11.56
CA TYR A 51 -10.44 5.85 -10.62
C TYR A 51 -9.16 6.69 -10.39
N GLN A 52 -8.56 7.21 -11.48
CA GLN A 52 -7.36 8.05 -11.38
C GLN A 52 -7.62 9.38 -10.66
N LEU A 53 -8.85 9.89 -10.72
CA LEU A 53 -9.25 11.11 -10.01
C LEU A 53 -9.24 10.91 -8.49
N VAL A 54 -9.56 9.71 -8.01
CA VAL A 54 -9.62 9.39 -6.58
C VAL A 54 -8.24 9.01 -5.99
N LEU A 55 -7.31 8.50 -6.80
CA LEU A 55 -5.98 8.08 -6.33
C LEU A 55 -5.17 9.18 -5.61
N PRO A 56 -5.12 10.45 -6.06
CA PRO A 56 -4.43 11.51 -5.35
C PRO A 56 -5.00 11.75 -3.94
N LEU A 57 -6.33 11.67 -3.79
CA LEU A 57 -6.99 11.80 -2.49
C LEU A 57 -6.56 10.66 -1.56
N GLN A 58 -6.56 9.43 -2.05
CA GLN A 58 -6.08 8.27 -1.30
C GLN A 58 -4.61 8.42 -0.87
N SER A 59 -3.73 8.82 -1.80
CA SER A 59 -2.31 9.00 -1.52
C SER A 59 -2.04 10.11 -0.49
N LEU A 60 -2.83 11.19 -0.54
CA LEU A 60 -2.75 12.29 0.42
C LEU A 60 -3.14 11.81 1.82
N VAL A 61 -4.25 11.09 1.96
CA VAL A 61 -4.70 10.56 3.24
C VAL A 61 -3.68 9.58 3.83
N LEU A 62 -3.16 8.64 3.04
CA LEU A 62 -2.13 7.70 3.49
C LEU A 62 -0.82 8.40 3.86
N SER A 63 -0.44 9.45 3.13
CA SER A 63 0.75 10.24 3.45
C SER A 63 0.61 10.94 4.81
N LEU A 64 -0.55 11.51 5.10
CA LEU A 64 -0.81 12.19 6.36
C LEU A 64 -0.92 11.22 7.54
N THR A 65 -1.53 10.05 7.35
CA THR A 65 -1.84 9.11 8.44
C THR A 65 -0.74 8.09 8.71
N ALA A 66 -0.07 7.60 7.67
CA ALA A 66 0.87 6.49 7.80
C ALA A 66 2.34 6.88 7.62
N ALA A 67 2.67 7.78 6.68
CA ALA A 67 4.06 8.02 6.28
C ALA A 67 4.93 8.59 7.41
N GLY A 68 4.41 9.52 8.20
CA GLY A 68 5.13 10.10 9.34
C GLY A 68 5.43 9.08 10.43
N ILE A 69 4.41 8.28 10.79
CA ILE A 69 4.53 7.23 11.81
C ILE A 69 5.47 6.12 11.32
N GLN A 70 5.37 5.74 10.05
CA GLN A 70 6.24 4.75 9.42
C GLN A 70 7.72 5.16 9.48
N ALA A 71 8.03 6.42 9.16
CA ALA A 71 9.40 6.94 9.22
C ALA A 71 9.95 6.97 10.64
N ALA A 72 9.14 7.41 11.62
CA ALA A 72 9.49 7.42 13.02
C ALA A 72 9.72 5.99 13.55
N LEU A 73 8.79 5.08 13.23
CA LEU A 73 8.84 3.67 13.64
C LEU A 73 10.10 2.98 13.10
N SER A 74 10.44 3.18 11.83
CA SER A 74 11.65 2.62 11.23
C SER A 74 12.92 3.07 11.94
N ARG A 75 13.02 4.35 12.30
CA ARG A 75 14.17 4.91 13.03
C ARG A 75 14.27 4.39 14.46
N LEU A 76 13.17 4.41 15.20
CA LEU A 76 13.13 3.95 16.60
C LEU A 76 13.43 2.45 16.69
N VAL A 77 12.78 1.64 15.88
CA VAL A 77 13.01 0.19 15.85
C VAL A 77 14.46 -0.13 15.48
N SER A 78 15.01 0.52 14.44
CA SER A 78 16.40 0.27 14.04
C SER A 78 17.42 0.66 15.10
N SER A 79 17.19 1.76 15.86
CA SER A 79 18.06 2.15 16.97
C SER A 79 17.99 1.16 18.13
N MET A 80 16.80 0.70 18.52
CA MET A 80 16.61 -0.31 19.57
C MET A 80 17.23 -1.66 19.19
N LEU A 81 17.07 -2.09 17.94
CA LEU A 81 17.71 -3.32 17.44
C LEU A 81 19.24 -3.22 17.42
N ALA A 82 19.79 -2.03 17.11
CA ALA A 82 21.24 -1.80 17.16
C ALA A 82 21.81 -1.90 18.58
N LEU A 83 21.02 -1.52 19.60
CA LEU A 83 21.36 -1.65 21.02
C LEU A 83 21.11 -3.06 21.56
N GLY A 84 20.58 -3.99 20.77
CA GLY A 84 20.25 -5.36 21.20
C GLY A 84 18.93 -5.47 21.96
N GLU A 85 18.18 -4.41 22.13
CA GLU A 85 16.94 -4.32 22.92
C GLU A 85 15.71 -4.79 22.12
N ARG A 86 15.70 -6.04 21.68
CA ARG A 86 14.62 -6.59 20.81
C ARG A 86 13.22 -6.51 21.43
N GLN A 87 13.13 -6.62 22.75
CA GLN A 87 11.83 -6.58 23.44
C GLN A 87 11.23 -5.17 23.39
N LYS A 88 12.04 -4.12 23.58
CA LYS A 88 11.62 -2.72 23.42
C LYS A 88 11.28 -2.40 21.97
N ALA A 89 12.05 -2.92 21.02
CA ALA A 89 11.76 -2.76 19.59
C ALA A 89 10.39 -3.34 19.19
N ARG A 90 10.02 -4.51 19.73
CA ARG A 90 8.70 -5.10 19.52
C ARG A 90 7.57 -4.29 20.19
N GLY A 91 7.79 -3.81 21.41
CA GLY A 91 6.84 -2.92 22.09
C GLY A 91 6.60 -1.63 21.30
N CYS A 92 7.67 -0.99 20.84
CA CYS A 92 7.59 0.21 20.00
C CYS A 92 6.83 -0.07 18.69
N PHE A 93 7.10 -1.20 18.04
CA PHE A 93 6.39 -1.63 16.83
C PHE A 93 4.88 -1.80 17.09
N LEU A 94 4.50 -2.53 18.13
CA LEU A 94 3.09 -2.75 18.45
C LEU A 94 2.36 -1.43 18.75
N THR A 95 2.95 -0.58 19.58
CA THR A 95 2.37 0.72 19.92
C THR A 95 2.23 1.60 18.67
N GLY A 96 3.27 1.70 17.86
CA GLY A 96 3.25 2.47 16.61
C GLY A 96 2.21 1.95 15.62
N THR A 97 2.06 0.63 15.51
CA THR A 97 1.07 -0.01 14.65
C THR A 97 -0.36 0.28 15.12
N VAL A 98 -0.64 0.16 16.42
CA VAL A 98 -1.97 0.48 16.98
C VAL A 98 -2.33 1.94 16.75
N ILE A 99 -1.40 2.86 17.00
CA ILE A 99 -1.62 4.31 16.79
C ILE A 99 -1.86 4.60 15.30
N SER A 100 -1.00 4.07 14.41
CA SER A 100 -1.13 4.30 12.96
C SER A 100 -2.43 3.74 12.40
N THR A 101 -2.76 2.51 12.74
CA THR A 101 -4.00 1.85 12.28
C THR A 101 -5.24 2.53 12.84
N GLY A 102 -5.23 2.90 14.13
CA GLY A 102 -6.32 3.63 14.76
C GLY A 102 -6.54 5.01 14.12
N PHE A 103 -5.47 5.76 13.90
CA PHE A 103 -5.55 7.07 13.25
C PHE A 103 -6.03 6.96 11.79
N SER A 104 -5.53 5.97 11.04
CA SER A 104 -6.01 5.68 9.69
C SER A 104 -7.48 5.25 9.65
N ALA A 105 -7.94 4.48 10.62
CA ALA A 105 -9.35 4.06 10.70
C ALA A 105 -10.26 5.26 11.00
N ILE A 106 -9.87 6.15 11.91
CA ILE A 106 -10.62 7.37 12.24
C ILE A 106 -10.70 8.28 11.01
N THR A 107 -9.56 8.53 10.35
CA THR A 107 -9.52 9.36 9.14
C THR A 107 -10.33 8.75 8.01
N GLY A 108 -10.24 7.42 7.81
CA GLY A 108 -11.05 6.69 6.85
C GLY A 108 -12.56 6.80 7.14
N PHE A 109 -12.96 6.71 8.40
CA PHE A 109 -14.35 6.88 8.81
C PHE A 109 -14.86 8.30 8.55
N ILE A 110 -14.06 9.33 8.88
CA ILE A 110 -14.40 10.73 8.58
C ILE A 110 -14.56 10.92 7.07
N LEU A 111 -13.61 10.44 6.27
CA LEU A 111 -13.67 10.55 4.82
C LEU A 111 -14.86 9.78 4.23
N TYR A 112 -15.20 8.61 4.79
CA TYR A 112 -16.39 7.85 4.40
C TYR A 112 -17.68 8.66 4.59
N LYS A 113 -17.81 9.37 5.71
CA LYS A 113 -18.97 10.24 6.00
C LYS A 113 -18.99 11.48 5.10
N CYS A 114 -17.84 12.03 4.78
CA CYS A 114 -17.67 13.22 3.94
C CYS A 114 -17.48 12.89 2.46
N ALA A 115 -17.66 11.65 2.03
CA ALA A 115 -17.36 11.21 0.66
C ALA A 115 -18.10 12.01 -0.41
N ASP A 116 -19.37 12.36 -0.18
CA ASP A 116 -20.17 13.15 -1.11
C ASP A 116 -19.63 14.59 -1.23
N PHE A 117 -19.23 15.20 -0.09
CA PHE A 117 -18.61 16.53 -0.10
C PHE A 117 -17.30 16.51 -0.92
N PHE A 118 -16.43 15.53 -0.68
CA PHE A 118 -15.16 15.41 -1.42
C PHE A 118 -15.39 15.13 -2.91
N ALA A 119 -16.38 14.31 -3.25
CA ALA A 119 -16.72 14.03 -4.64
C ALA A 119 -17.24 15.25 -5.38
N VAL A 120 -18.21 15.98 -4.81
CA VAL A 120 -18.90 17.08 -5.48
C VAL A 120 -18.08 18.37 -5.42
N GLU A 121 -17.58 18.76 -4.24
CA GLU A 121 -16.92 20.06 -4.07
C GLU A 121 -15.46 20.08 -4.49
N ILE A 122 -14.73 18.98 -4.20
CA ILE A 122 -13.27 18.92 -4.45
C ILE A 122 -12.99 18.30 -5.81
N LEU A 123 -13.53 17.10 -6.08
CA LEU A 123 -13.28 16.39 -7.33
C LEU A 123 -14.20 16.85 -8.48
N LYS A 124 -15.27 17.60 -8.18
CA LYS A 124 -16.29 18.06 -9.12
C LYS A 124 -16.93 16.92 -9.94
N GLU A 125 -16.95 15.71 -9.35
CA GLU A 125 -17.46 14.51 -10.00
C GLU A 125 -18.23 13.65 -8.97
N ALA A 126 -19.56 13.73 -8.99
CA ALA A 126 -20.42 13.03 -8.04
C ALA A 126 -20.28 11.49 -8.11
N SER A 127 -19.96 10.97 -9.30
CA SER A 127 -19.74 9.53 -9.54
C SER A 127 -18.52 8.98 -8.78
N ALA A 128 -17.65 9.84 -8.23
CA ALA A 128 -16.51 9.44 -7.43
C ALA A 128 -16.89 9.03 -5.99
N ALA A 129 -18.04 9.45 -5.46
CA ALA A 129 -18.42 9.20 -4.07
C ALA A 129 -18.45 7.70 -3.68
N PRO A 130 -19.04 6.78 -4.45
CA PRO A 130 -19.01 5.35 -4.12
C PRO A 130 -17.59 4.78 -4.13
N LEU A 131 -16.72 5.25 -5.04
CA LEU A 131 -15.32 4.83 -5.08
C LEU A 131 -14.56 5.27 -3.83
N ILE A 132 -14.74 6.52 -3.40
CA ILE A 132 -14.14 7.04 -2.16
C ILE A 132 -14.57 6.18 -0.97
N ARG A 133 -15.86 5.86 -0.87
CA ARG A 133 -16.38 5.02 0.23
C ARG A 133 -15.75 3.63 0.26
N ILE A 134 -15.59 2.99 -0.91
CA ILE A 134 -14.91 1.69 -1.03
C ILE A 134 -13.46 1.81 -0.58
N LEU A 135 -12.73 2.81 -1.06
CA LEU A 135 -11.31 3.02 -0.74
C LEU A 135 -11.05 3.33 0.73
N CYS A 136 -12.02 3.93 1.46
CA CYS A 136 -11.87 4.19 2.88
C CYS A 136 -11.61 2.92 3.71
N PHE A 137 -12.13 1.77 3.29
CA PHE A 137 -11.88 0.50 3.97
C PHE A 137 -10.43 0.03 3.84
N SER A 138 -9.70 0.47 2.81
CA SER A 138 -8.29 0.07 2.63
C SER A 138 -7.32 0.76 3.60
N PHE A 139 -7.67 1.93 4.17
CA PHE A 139 -6.73 2.74 4.95
C PHE A 139 -6.16 2.05 6.18
N PRO A 140 -6.94 1.39 7.07
CA PRO A 140 -6.38 0.71 8.22
C PRO A 140 -5.48 -0.48 7.81
N PHE A 141 -5.83 -1.19 6.75
CA PHE A 141 -5.00 -2.30 6.24
C PHE A 141 -3.70 -1.79 5.61
N ALA A 142 -3.76 -0.71 4.84
CA ALA A 142 -2.58 -0.07 4.26
C ALA A 142 -1.64 0.47 5.35
N ALA A 143 -2.17 1.06 6.43
CA ALA A 143 -1.38 1.51 7.57
C ALA A 143 -0.70 0.35 8.29
N LEU A 144 -1.41 -0.76 8.50
CA LEU A 144 -0.86 -1.99 9.09
C LEU A 144 0.28 -2.55 8.21
N HIS A 145 0.04 -2.69 6.91
CA HIS A 145 1.03 -3.13 5.93
C HIS A 145 2.28 -2.24 5.95
N ALA A 146 2.11 -0.91 5.95
CA ALA A 146 3.20 0.05 6.02
C ALA A 146 4.04 -0.12 7.30
N CYS A 147 3.42 -0.34 8.46
CA CYS A 147 4.11 -0.58 9.72
C CYS A 147 4.92 -1.88 9.70
N VAL A 148 4.35 -2.98 9.18
CA VAL A 148 5.05 -4.27 9.04
C VAL A 148 6.26 -4.14 8.11
N ASN A 149 6.10 -3.49 6.97
CA ASN A 149 7.20 -3.23 6.04
C ASN A 149 8.31 -2.38 6.68
N SER A 150 7.92 -1.35 7.45
CA SER A 150 8.85 -0.50 8.19
C SER A 150 9.68 -1.29 9.21
N TYR A 151 9.05 -2.19 9.95
CA TYR A 151 9.74 -3.08 10.89
C TYR A 151 10.72 -4.03 10.19
N CYS A 152 10.31 -4.66 9.09
CA CYS A 152 11.16 -5.56 8.31
C CYS A 152 12.38 -4.83 7.71
N MET A 153 12.20 -3.59 7.27
CA MET A 153 13.30 -2.76 6.80
C MET A 153 14.26 -2.40 7.94
N ALA A 154 13.74 -2.07 9.13
CA ALA A 154 14.54 -1.79 10.33
C ALA A 154 15.34 -3.01 10.79
N ASP A 155 14.77 -4.23 10.68
CA ASP A 155 15.44 -5.51 11.00
C ASP A 155 16.39 -6.00 9.89
N LYS A 156 16.67 -5.15 8.88
CA LYS A 156 17.55 -5.46 7.74
C LYS A 156 17.14 -6.70 6.94
N LYS A 157 15.82 -6.93 6.81
CA LYS A 157 15.22 -8.02 6.03
C LYS A 157 14.48 -7.48 4.80
N PRO A 158 15.17 -6.93 3.79
CA PRO A 158 14.54 -6.31 2.64
C PRO A 158 13.82 -7.32 1.72
N GLY A 159 14.05 -8.61 1.89
CA GLY A 159 13.39 -9.65 1.11
C GLY A 159 11.89 -9.73 1.38
N PHE A 160 11.45 -9.44 2.60
CA PHE A 160 10.04 -9.46 2.95
C PHE A 160 9.26 -8.33 2.24
N PRO A 161 9.64 -7.03 2.35
CA PRO A 161 8.99 -5.97 1.59
C PRO A 161 9.03 -6.17 0.08
N ALA A 162 10.12 -6.73 -0.46
CA ALA A 162 10.20 -7.04 -1.88
C ALA A 162 9.20 -8.12 -2.31
N ALA A 163 9.05 -9.17 -1.51
CA ALA A 163 8.10 -10.24 -1.76
C ALA A 163 6.64 -9.76 -1.61
N THR A 164 6.33 -9.02 -0.54
CA THR A 164 4.97 -8.48 -0.32
C THR A 164 4.55 -7.54 -1.45
N GLN A 165 5.45 -6.70 -1.96
CA GLN A 165 5.16 -5.80 -3.09
C GLN A 165 4.77 -6.57 -4.36
N LEU A 166 5.42 -7.70 -4.65
CA LEU A 166 5.09 -8.54 -5.81
C LEU A 166 3.79 -9.30 -5.58
N VAL A 167 3.60 -9.87 -4.39
CA VAL A 167 2.37 -10.59 -4.03
C VAL A 167 1.17 -9.64 -4.10
N GLU A 168 1.28 -8.44 -3.52
CA GLU A 168 0.24 -7.41 -3.59
C GLU A 168 -0.15 -7.12 -5.04
N GLN A 169 0.82 -6.95 -5.93
CA GLN A 169 0.56 -6.68 -7.34
C GLN A 169 -0.13 -7.87 -8.05
N LEU A 170 0.27 -9.10 -7.75
CA LEU A 170 -0.35 -10.30 -8.32
C LEU A 170 -1.78 -10.49 -7.79
N VAL A 171 -1.99 -10.28 -6.49
CA VAL A 171 -3.33 -10.38 -5.89
C VAL A 171 -4.25 -9.29 -6.43
N ARG A 172 -3.74 -8.07 -6.62
CA ARG A 172 -4.49 -6.97 -7.24
C ARG A 172 -4.94 -7.31 -8.66
N ILE A 173 -4.06 -7.86 -9.49
CA ILE A 173 -4.40 -8.30 -10.85
C ILE A 173 -5.41 -9.45 -10.81
N GLY A 174 -5.16 -10.45 -9.97
CA GLY A 174 -6.01 -11.63 -9.84
C GLY A 174 -7.42 -11.30 -9.32
N SER A 175 -7.52 -10.45 -8.29
CA SER A 175 -8.81 -10.03 -7.73
C SER A 175 -9.63 -9.20 -8.73
N SER A 176 -8.99 -8.28 -9.44
CA SER A 176 -9.67 -7.49 -10.49
C SER A 176 -10.16 -8.36 -11.64
N TRP A 177 -9.36 -9.34 -12.06
CA TRP A 177 -9.75 -10.30 -13.09
C TRP A 177 -10.93 -11.19 -12.63
N LEU A 178 -10.91 -11.66 -11.39
CA LEU A 178 -11.95 -12.48 -10.81
C LEU A 178 -13.26 -11.70 -10.66
N ILE A 179 -13.22 -10.47 -10.17
CA ILE A 179 -14.38 -9.59 -10.07
C ILE A 179 -14.97 -9.32 -11.47
N PHE A 180 -14.12 -9.08 -12.45
CA PHE A 180 -14.56 -8.89 -13.85
C PHE A 180 -15.30 -10.12 -14.38
N GLN A 181 -14.79 -11.32 -14.13
CA GLN A 181 -15.44 -12.57 -14.55
C GLN A 181 -16.82 -12.78 -13.87
N ILE A 182 -16.91 -12.45 -12.57
CA ILE A 182 -18.18 -12.56 -11.82
C ILE A 182 -19.23 -11.59 -12.38
N LEU A 183 -18.83 -10.35 -12.67
CA LEU A 183 -19.73 -9.33 -13.23
C LEU A 183 -20.20 -9.70 -14.65
N LEU A 184 -19.31 -10.24 -15.48
CA LEU A 184 -19.64 -10.75 -16.80
C LEU A 184 -20.66 -11.88 -16.72
N SER A 185 -20.48 -12.82 -15.80
CA SER A 185 -21.40 -13.96 -15.60
C SER A 185 -22.75 -13.53 -15.06
N GLY A 186 -22.79 -12.41 -14.30
CA GLY A 186 -24.01 -11.86 -13.72
C GLY A 186 -24.75 -10.84 -14.60
N ASN A 187 -24.29 -10.57 -15.84
CA ASN A 187 -24.81 -9.49 -16.70
C ASN A 187 -24.90 -8.12 -16.01
N LEU A 188 -24.02 -7.85 -15.03
CA LEU A 188 -23.96 -6.60 -14.30
C LEU A 188 -23.06 -5.59 -15.03
N PRO A 189 -23.38 -4.29 -14.97
CA PRO A 189 -22.53 -3.28 -15.58
C PRO A 189 -21.14 -3.26 -14.94
N VAL A 190 -20.10 -3.38 -15.77
CA VAL A 190 -18.72 -3.29 -15.33
C VAL A 190 -18.40 -1.81 -15.10
N THR A 191 -18.42 -1.41 -13.84
CA THR A 191 -18.19 -0.02 -13.42
C THR A 191 -16.78 0.18 -12.85
N ALA A 192 -16.40 1.43 -12.61
CA ALA A 192 -15.15 1.82 -11.95
C ALA A 192 -14.94 1.16 -10.56
N SER A 193 -16.00 0.60 -9.97
CA SER A 193 -15.95 -0.19 -8.74
C SER A 193 -15.03 -1.42 -8.83
N VAL A 194 -14.88 -2.01 -10.03
CA VAL A 194 -13.92 -3.12 -10.27
C VAL A 194 -12.48 -2.67 -10.02
N ALA A 195 -12.15 -1.49 -10.52
CA ALA A 195 -10.82 -0.91 -10.33
C ALA A 195 -10.58 -0.55 -8.85
N ALA A 196 -11.59 0.01 -8.19
CA ALA A 196 -11.52 0.35 -6.77
C ALA A 196 -11.43 -0.90 -5.88
N ALA A 197 -12.19 -1.95 -6.17
CA ALA A 197 -12.13 -3.21 -5.43
C ALA A 197 -10.78 -3.91 -5.59
N GLY A 198 -10.18 -3.89 -6.79
CA GLY A 198 -8.81 -4.36 -7.00
C GLY A 198 -7.75 -3.52 -6.27
N GLY A 199 -8.05 -2.24 -5.99
CA GLY A 199 -7.19 -1.36 -5.20
C GLY A 199 -7.29 -1.56 -3.68
N LEU A 200 -8.29 -2.32 -3.19
CA LEU A 200 -8.46 -2.66 -1.77
C LEU A 200 -7.49 -3.74 -1.29
N VAL A 201 -6.95 -4.54 -2.17
CA VAL A 201 -6.04 -5.66 -1.91
C VAL A 201 -4.60 -5.22 -2.07
#